data_03ead3fff3c8e1f1afeb99dada107354
#
_entry.id   03ead3fff3c8e1f1afeb99dada107354
#
_cell.length_a   1.000
_cell.length_b   1.000
_cell.length_c   1.000
_cell.angle_alpha   90.00
_cell.angle_beta   90.00
_cell.angle_gamma   90.00
#
_symmetry.space_group_name_H-M   'P 1'
#
loop_
_entity.id
_entity.type
_entity.pdbx_description
1 polymer ?
#
loop_
_entity_poly.entity_id
_entity_poly.type
_entity_poly.pdbx_seq_one_letter_code
_entity_poly.pdbx_strand_id
1 'polypeptide(L)'
;QIEVFKESFMTEDRLSQSDKTAVMIWGGANDYIAKEPFSGAIETLLDRLDSPEGYPKVVSTVINGLENQIRSLVALDARHILIGNLPDLGLSPIVLENTTYAAESSFSETERRLMLANKLSDLTHLHNQLLAEMVSRLEDEYSDISFLLFDAHTLFDDILNYDRYPHFDIKQYSDFDITELARPLGSEDDKPSKVILARCYAGGYLGETDASFVCKNVERAVFWDVVHPTTYVHCWIAVALQQRMNA
;
A
#
# COMPACT_ATOMS: atom_id res chain seq x y z
N GLN A 1 8.03 5.13 15.81
CA GLN A 1 6.58 5.49 15.93
C GLN A 1 5.97 4.93 17.21
N ILE A 2 6.16 3.64 17.55
CA ILE A 2 5.60 3.04 18.78
C ILE A 2 6.16 3.68 20.05
N GLU A 3 7.45 4.03 20.11
CA GLU A 3 8.02 4.74 21.26
C GLU A 3 7.39 6.14 21.43
N VAL A 4 7.21 6.87 20.34
CA VAL A 4 6.50 8.18 20.36
C VAL A 4 5.04 8.01 20.77
N PHE A 5 4.39 6.94 20.30
CA PHE A 5 3.03 6.60 20.74
C PHE A 5 2.96 6.31 22.23
N LYS A 6 3.90 5.51 22.77
CA LYS A 6 4.03 5.24 24.21
C LYS A 6 4.18 6.52 25.00
N GLU A 7 5.12 7.38 24.60
CA GLU A 7 5.41 8.63 25.31
C GLU A 7 4.25 9.64 25.26
N SER A 8 3.50 9.67 24.13
CA SER A 8 2.51 10.71 23.88
C SER A 8 1.08 10.34 24.27
N PHE A 9 0.73 9.05 24.26
CA PHE A 9 -0.65 8.58 24.35
C PHE A 9 -0.90 7.54 25.43
N MET A 10 0.16 7.00 26.06
CA MET A 10 0.00 6.00 27.11
C MET A 10 0.17 6.61 28.50
N THR A 11 -0.94 6.79 29.15
CA THR A 11 -1.01 6.76 30.60
C THR A 11 -1.51 5.37 31.01
N GLU A 12 -1.11 4.87 32.18
CA GLU A 12 -1.45 3.51 32.65
C GLU A 12 -2.93 3.13 32.52
N ASP A 13 -3.84 4.13 32.52
CA ASP A 13 -5.29 3.93 32.40
C ASP A 13 -5.84 3.84 30.96
N ARG A 14 -5.08 4.15 29.92
CA ARG A 14 -5.66 4.26 28.56
C ARG A 14 -5.70 2.95 27.78
N LEU A 15 -4.81 2.01 28.02
CA LEU A 15 -4.91 0.68 27.46
C LEU A 15 -5.62 -0.31 28.40
N SER A 16 -5.85 0.05 29.66
CA SER A 16 -6.70 -0.76 30.57
C SER A 16 -8.18 -0.80 30.14
N GLN A 17 -8.60 0.02 29.15
CA GLN A 17 -9.87 -0.12 28.44
C GLN A 17 -9.71 -0.88 27.12
N SER A 18 -8.86 -1.91 27.11
CA SER A 18 -8.47 -2.69 25.93
C SER A 18 -9.65 -3.26 25.14
N ASP A 19 -10.75 -3.62 25.82
CA ASP A 19 -11.96 -4.15 25.19
C ASP A 19 -12.71 -3.14 24.28
N LYS A 20 -12.31 -1.87 24.29
CA LYS A 20 -12.94 -0.77 23.52
C LYS A 20 -11.98 -0.03 22.62
N THR A 21 -10.71 -0.45 22.62
CA THR A 21 -9.65 0.22 21.85
C THR A 21 -9.11 -0.73 20.79
N ALA A 22 -9.21 -0.35 19.53
CA ALA A 22 -8.53 -1.03 18.44
C ALA A 22 -7.32 -0.20 17.99
N VAL A 23 -6.20 -0.87 17.77
CA VAL A 23 -4.98 -0.26 17.22
C VAL A 23 -4.77 -0.77 15.80
N MET A 24 -4.60 0.14 14.82
CA MET A 24 -4.31 -0.22 13.46
C MET A 24 -2.83 -0.02 13.14
N ILE A 25 -2.22 -1.07 12.58
CA ILE A 25 -0.91 -1.00 11.92
C ILE A 25 -1.13 -1.19 10.43
N TRP A 26 -0.74 -0.18 9.65
CA TRP A 26 -0.73 -0.26 8.20
C TRP A 26 0.54 0.42 7.68
N GLY A 27 1.49 -0.36 7.24
CA GLY A 27 2.82 0.12 6.86
C GLY A 27 3.57 -0.88 6.02
N GLY A 28 4.81 -0.54 5.66
CA GLY A 28 5.70 -1.37 4.84
C GLY A 28 5.89 -0.85 3.42
N ALA A 29 4.91 -0.13 2.84
CA ALA A 29 5.04 0.40 1.47
C ALA A 29 6.27 1.32 1.33
N ASN A 30 6.50 2.20 2.29
CA ASN A 30 7.62 3.15 2.27
C ASN A 30 8.98 2.47 2.32
N ASP A 31 9.07 1.27 2.87
CA ASP A 31 10.32 0.48 2.86
C ASP A 31 10.71 0.05 1.44
N TYR A 32 9.76 0.09 0.51
CA TYR A 32 9.92 -0.32 -0.88
C TYR A 32 10.00 0.84 -1.87
N ILE A 33 9.29 1.95 -1.59
CA ILE A 33 9.10 3.04 -2.57
C ILE A 33 9.53 4.42 -2.07
N ALA A 34 9.90 4.56 -0.79
CA ALA A 34 10.31 5.85 -0.25
C ALA A 34 11.63 6.34 -0.86
N LYS A 35 11.68 7.64 -1.13
CA LYS A 35 12.89 8.35 -1.53
C LYS A 35 13.48 9.08 -0.34
N GLU A 36 14.80 9.04 -0.24
CA GLU A 36 15.50 9.75 0.81
C GLU A 36 15.24 11.31 0.85
N PRO A 37 15.31 12.06 1.91
CA PRO A 37 16.15 11.69 2.90
C PRO A 37 15.71 10.62 2.99
N PHE A 38 15.08 10.26 2.14
CA PHE A 38 14.40 9.19 1.48
C PHE A 38 14.81 8.97 -0.02
N SER A 39 15.64 9.78 -0.68
CA SER A 39 16.06 9.65 -2.08
C SER A 39 17.05 8.49 -2.26
N GLY A 40 16.90 7.75 -3.35
CA GLY A 40 17.74 6.59 -3.67
C GLY A 40 17.19 5.25 -3.16
N ALA A 41 16.14 5.25 -2.35
CA ALA A 41 15.60 4.02 -1.79
C ALA A 41 15.09 3.05 -2.88
N ILE A 42 14.40 3.55 -3.91
CA ILE A 42 13.91 2.68 -5.00
C ILE A 42 15.07 2.08 -5.78
N GLU A 43 16.07 2.87 -6.16
CA GLU A 43 17.24 2.36 -6.90
C GLU A 43 18.02 1.35 -6.05
N THR A 44 18.30 1.69 -4.80
CA THR A 44 18.99 0.79 -3.88
C THR A 44 18.17 -0.48 -3.59
N LEU A 45 16.86 -0.37 -3.52
CA LEU A 45 15.97 -1.52 -3.37
C LEU A 45 16.01 -2.38 -4.62
N LEU A 46 15.89 -1.79 -5.80
CA LEU A 46 15.91 -2.53 -7.07
C LEU A 46 17.23 -3.26 -7.29
N ASP A 47 18.37 -2.64 -6.92
CA ASP A 47 19.68 -3.30 -6.90
C ASP A 47 19.72 -4.50 -5.95
N ARG A 48 19.06 -4.39 -4.78
CA ARG A 48 18.93 -5.50 -3.84
C ARG A 48 18.02 -6.60 -4.36
N LEU A 49 16.95 -6.25 -5.06
CA LEU A 49 16.02 -7.22 -5.65
C LEU A 49 16.69 -8.06 -6.75
N ASP A 50 17.67 -7.50 -7.45
CA ASP A 50 18.46 -8.22 -8.45
C ASP A 50 19.62 -9.04 -7.82
N SER A 51 19.80 -8.96 -6.50
CA SER A 51 20.79 -9.78 -5.78
C SER A 51 20.31 -11.24 -5.62
N PRO A 52 21.22 -12.21 -5.37
CA PRO A 52 20.84 -13.60 -5.11
C PRO A 52 19.93 -13.82 -3.90
N GLU A 53 19.93 -12.88 -2.94
CA GLU A 53 19.06 -12.90 -1.77
C GLU A 53 17.69 -12.24 -2.05
N GLY A 54 17.64 -11.35 -3.05
CA GLY A 54 16.47 -10.78 -3.68
C GLY A 54 15.28 -10.38 -2.79
N TYR A 55 14.09 -10.51 -3.35
CA TYR A 55 12.82 -10.23 -2.67
C TYR A 55 12.68 -10.87 -1.28
N PRO A 56 12.99 -12.16 -1.07
CA PRO A 56 12.72 -12.80 0.22
C PRO A 56 13.39 -12.10 1.40
N LYS A 57 14.65 -11.68 1.23
CA LYS A 57 15.40 -11.02 2.32
C LYS A 57 14.85 -9.63 2.62
N VAL A 58 14.59 -8.86 1.57
CA VAL A 58 14.06 -7.49 1.72
C VAL A 58 12.71 -7.55 2.43
N VAL A 59 11.79 -8.37 1.92
CA VAL A 59 10.44 -8.50 2.47
C VAL A 59 10.46 -9.06 3.89
N SER A 60 11.27 -10.12 4.15
CA SER A 60 11.39 -10.67 5.51
C SER A 60 11.87 -9.64 6.52
N THR A 61 12.75 -8.72 6.14
CA THR A 61 13.21 -7.64 7.02
C THR A 61 12.05 -6.72 7.40
N VAL A 62 11.20 -6.34 6.43
CA VAL A 62 10.04 -5.49 6.68
C VAL A 62 9.00 -6.21 7.55
N ILE A 63 8.67 -7.47 7.22
CA ILE A 63 7.71 -8.27 7.99
C ILE A 63 8.18 -8.47 9.43
N ASN A 64 9.47 -8.78 9.66
CA ASN A 64 10.02 -8.88 11.01
C ASN A 64 9.94 -7.54 11.77
N GLY A 65 10.11 -6.42 11.07
CA GLY A 65 9.91 -5.09 11.64
C GLY A 65 8.47 -4.88 12.09
N LEU A 66 7.49 -5.23 11.26
CA LEU A 66 6.06 -5.16 11.60
C LEU A 66 5.70 -6.10 12.76
N GLU A 67 6.19 -7.34 12.74
CA GLU A 67 5.97 -8.29 13.82
C GLU A 67 6.48 -7.75 15.17
N ASN A 68 7.68 -7.17 15.21
CA ASN A 68 8.23 -6.56 16.41
C ASN A 68 7.36 -5.40 16.93
N GLN A 69 6.79 -4.60 16.03
CA GLN A 69 5.87 -3.53 16.41
C GLN A 69 4.57 -4.09 16.99
N ILE A 70 3.99 -5.11 16.38
CA ILE A 70 2.78 -5.78 16.87
C ILE A 70 3.04 -6.40 18.26
N ARG A 71 4.14 -7.13 18.45
CA ARG A 71 4.52 -7.68 19.74
C ARG A 71 4.72 -6.60 20.81
N SER A 72 5.23 -5.43 20.40
CA SER A 72 5.33 -4.29 21.33
C SER A 72 3.97 -3.76 21.74
N LEU A 73 2.97 -3.73 20.84
CA LEU A 73 1.59 -3.37 21.20
C LEU A 73 0.93 -4.39 22.10
N VAL A 74 1.16 -5.68 21.85
CA VAL A 74 0.70 -6.78 22.73
C VAL A 74 1.27 -6.62 24.14
N ALA A 75 2.57 -6.31 24.25
CA ALA A 75 3.22 -6.05 25.54
C ALA A 75 2.67 -4.80 26.27
N LEU A 76 1.96 -3.92 25.55
CA LEU A 76 1.26 -2.76 26.08
C LEU A 76 -0.24 -3.01 26.33
N ASP A 77 -0.63 -4.29 26.34
CA ASP A 77 -2.00 -4.76 26.59
C ASP A 77 -3.02 -4.39 25.48
N ALA A 78 -2.57 -4.19 24.24
CA ALA A 78 -3.49 -4.07 23.10
C ALA A 78 -4.20 -5.41 22.88
N ARG A 79 -5.54 -5.39 22.80
CA ARG A 79 -6.40 -6.58 22.66
C ARG A 79 -7.04 -6.71 21.28
N HIS A 80 -7.18 -5.63 20.55
CA HIS A 80 -7.72 -5.62 19.19
C HIS A 80 -6.72 -4.92 18.27
N ILE A 81 -6.09 -5.67 17.39
CA ILE A 81 -5.05 -5.20 16.48
C ILE A 81 -5.51 -5.42 15.04
N LEU A 82 -5.68 -4.33 14.30
CA LEU A 82 -5.97 -4.34 12.88
C LEU A 82 -4.66 -4.23 12.11
N ILE A 83 -4.47 -5.06 11.11
CA ILE A 83 -3.26 -5.11 10.31
C ILE A 83 -3.66 -4.99 8.84
N GLY A 84 -3.18 -3.95 8.15
CA GLY A 84 -3.44 -3.77 6.72
C GLY A 84 -2.37 -4.44 5.85
N ASN A 85 -2.77 -5.18 4.82
CA ASN A 85 -1.86 -5.59 3.77
C ASN A 85 -1.66 -4.46 2.75
N LEU A 86 -0.76 -4.62 1.78
CA LEU A 86 -0.44 -3.61 0.79
C LEU A 86 -1.30 -3.77 -0.47
N PRO A 87 -1.84 -2.67 -1.03
CA PRO A 87 -2.32 -2.66 -2.40
C PRO A 87 -1.17 -2.95 -3.38
N ASP A 88 -1.47 -3.37 -4.60
CA ASP A 88 -0.43 -3.64 -5.61
C ASP A 88 0.35 -2.37 -5.95
N LEU A 89 1.59 -2.29 -5.45
CA LEU A 89 2.49 -1.16 -5.68
C LEU A 89 2.89 -1.03 -7.15
N GLY A 90 2.86 -2.12 -7.91
CA GLY A 90 3.13 -2.11 -9.35
C GLY A 90 2.05 -1.42 -10.18
N LEU A 91 0.89 -1.11 -9.59
CA LEU A 91 -0.20 -0.34 -10.22
C LEU A 91 -0.17 1.14 -9.86
N SER A 92 0.72 1.56 -8.98
CA SER A 92 0.81 2.95 -8.52
C SER A 92 1.48 3.87 -9.56
N PRO A 93 1.13 5.17 -9.58
CA PRO A 93 1.70 6.14 -10.51
C PRO A 93 3.22 6.27 -10.46
N ILE A 94 3.86 5.88 -9.36
CA ILE A 94 5.32 5.92 -9.20
C ILE A 94 6.05 5.16 -10.31
N VAL A 95 5.43 4.11 -10.85
CA VAL A 95 5.97 3.35 -11.99
C VAL A 95 6.06 4.21 -13.24
N LEU A 96 5.04 5.06 -13.50
CA LEU A 96 5.00 5.94 -14.66
C LEU A 96 6.03 7.07 -14.58
N GLU A 97 6.36 7.49 -13.37
CA GLU A 97 7.26 8.63 -13.13
C GLU A 97 8.71 8.22 -12.87
N ASN A 98 8.95 6.94 -12.66
CA ASN A 98 10.32 6.44 -12.53
C ASN A 98 10.99 6.37 -13.90
N THR A 99 11.98 7.24 -14.12
CA THR A 99 12.77 7.29 -15.37
C THR A 99 14.15 6.64 -15.24
N THR A 100 14.56 6.30 -14.02
CA THR A 100 15.93 5.84 -13.71
C THR A 100 16.08 4.34 -13.74
N TYR A 101 15.00 3.59 -13.45
CA TYR A 101 15.05 2.14 -13.46
C TYR A 101 15.54 1.58 -14.80
N ALA A 102 16.62 0.82 -14.76
CA ALA A 102 17.28 0.22 -15.92
C ALA A 102 17.60 1.22 -17.06
N ALA A 103 17.87 2.50 -16.72
CA ALA A 103 18.11 3.57 -17.70
C ALA A 103 19.27 3.27 -18.66
N GLU A 104 20.30 2.57 -18.18
CA GLU A 104 21.49 2.15 -18.95
C GLU A 104 21.24 0.91 -19.82
N SER A 105 20.05 0.31 -19.75
CA SER A 105 19.69 -0.86 -20.55
C SER A 105 19.31 -0.49 -21.98
N SER A 106 19.27 -1.49 -22.86
CA SER A 106 18.77 -1.34 -24.24
C SER A 106 17.24 -1.34 -24.35
N PHE A 107 16.53 -1.51 -23.23
CA PHE A 107 15.07 -1.55 -23.22
C PHE A 107 14.45 -0.19 -23.44
N SER A 108 13.32 -0.16 -24.13
CA SER A 108 12.49 1.04 -24.28
C SER A 108 11.94 1.49 -22.91
N GLU A 109 11.52 2.73 -22.82
CA GLU A 109 10.92 3.27 -21.59
C GLU A 109 9.69 2.47 -21.16
N THR A 110 8.85 2.07 -22.10
CA THR A 110 7.65 1.23 -21.82
C THR A 110 8.03 -0.12 -21.24
N GLU A 111 9.03 -0.80 -21.83
CA GLU A 111 9.52 -2.09 -21.31
C GLU A 111 10.09 -1.94 -19.89
N ARG A 112 10.88 -0.91 -19.64
CA ARG A 112 11.43 -0.62 -18.31
C ARG A 112 10.34 -0.38 -17.27
N ARG A 113 9.32 0.40 -17.60
CA ARG A 113 8.16 0.64 -16.73
C ARG A 113 7.38 -0.63 -16.45
N LEU A 114 7.17 -1.47 -17.48
CA LEU A 114 6.50 -2.76 -17.30
C LEU A 114 7.31 -3.71 -16.40
N MET A 115 8.63 -3.76 -16.59
CA MET A 115 9.53 -4.53 -15.72
C MET A 115 9.45 -4.04 -14.28
N LEU A 116 9.49 -2.74 -14.03
CA LEU A 116 9.36 -2.15 -12.71
C LEU A 116 8.00 -2.47 -12.08
N ALA A 117 6.91 -2.32 -12.85
CA ALA A 117 5.57 -2.64 -12.41
C ALA A 117 5.47 -4.11 -11.95
N ASN A 118 5.97 -5.04 -12.75
CA ASN A 118 5.96 -6.46 -12.42
C ASN A 118 6.79 -6.75 -11.16
N LYS A 119 7.98 -6.17 -11.04
CA LYS A 119 8.81 -6.34 -9.83
C LYS A 119 8.12 -5.85 -8.57
N LEU A 120 7.49 -4.68 -8.60
CA LEU A 120 6.76 -4.13 -7.46
C LEU A 120 5.50 -4.98 -7.13
N SER A 121 4.82 -5.53 -8.14
CA SER A 121 3.69 -6.44 -7.91
C SER A 121 4.14 -7.74 -7.26
N ASP A 122 5.22 -8.37 -7.75
CA ASP A 122 5.78 -9.60 -7.18
C ASP A 122 6.22 -9.38 -5.73
N LEU A 123 6.86 -8.24 -5.45
CA LEU A 123 7.26 -7.84 -4.11
C LEU A 123 6.04 -7.67 -3.19
N THR A 124 5.00 -6.99 -3.67
CA THR A 124 3.76 -6.80 -2.92
C THR A 124 3.08 -8.13 -2.61
N HIS A 125 3.03 -9.03 -3.59
CA HIS A 125 2.48 -10.38 -3.41
C HIS A 125 3.21 -11.14 -2.30
N LEU A 126 4.53 -11.15 -2.34
CA LEU A 126 5.34 -11.82 -1.33
C LEU A 126 5.17 -11.17 0.06
N HIS A 127 5.11 -9.82 0.11
CA HIS A 127 4.84 -9.10 1.37
C HIS A 127 3.51 -9.55 1.96
N ASN A 128 2.44 -9.52 1.18
CA ASN A 128 1.09 -9.86 1.65
C ASN A 128 0.99 -11.33 2.08
N GLN A 129 1.66 -12.24 1.36
CA GLN A 129 1.75 -13.64 1.76
C GLN A 129 2.44 -13.79 3.13
N LEU A 130 3.65 -13.25 3.28
CA LEU A 130 4.41 -13.37 4.53
C LEU A 130 3.74 -12.63 5.70
N LEU A 131 3.03 -11.53 5.41
CA LEU A 131 2.21 -10.83 6.40
C LEU A 131 1.08 -11.72 6.91
N ALA A 132 0.33 -12.38 6.03
CA ALA A 132 -0.74 -13.27 6.41
C ALA A 132 -0.23 -14.48 7.22
N GLU A 133 0.90 -15.06 6.82
CA GLU A 133 1.56 -16.14 7.58
C GLU A 133 2.00 -15.67 8.97
N MET A 134 2.52 -14.44 9.09
CA MET A 134 2.89 -13.83 10.37
C MET A 134 1.67 -13.61 11.25
N VAL A 135 0.57 -13.06 10.72
CA VAL A 135 -0.67 -12.86 11.47
C VAL A 135 -1.22 -14.19 11.98
N SER A 136 -1.26 -15.22 11.13
CA SER A 136 -1.72 -16.57 11.56
C SER A 136 -0.89 -17.14 12.71
N ARG A 137 0.45 -16.97 12.69
CA ARG A 137 1.31 -17.39 13.81
C ARG A 137 1.01 -16.62 15.10
N LEU A 138 0.72 -15.31 14.99
CA LEU A 138 0.37 -14.49 16.15
C LEU A 138 -1.00 -14.88 16.73
N GLU A 139 -1.99 -15.22 15.90
CA GLU A 139 -3.28 -15.75 16.32
C GLU A 139 -3.14 -17.05 17.12
N ASP A 140 -2.26 -17.95 16.66
CA ASP A 140 -1.96 -19.21 17.37
C ASP A 140 -1.22 -18.96 18.71
N GLU A 141 -0.35 -17.95 18.78
CA GLU A 141 0.46 -17.62 19.95
C GLU A 141 -0.34 -16.87 21.03
N TYR A 142 -1.26 -15.98 20.61
CA TYR A 142 -2.01 -15.09 21.51
C TYR A 142 -3.53 -15.31 21.41
N SER A 143 -4.02 -16.33 22.08
CA SER A 143 -5.44 -16.73 22.00
C SER A 143 -6.44 -15.72 22.60
N ASP A 144 -5.96 -14.75 23.37
CA ASP A 144 -6.76 -13.70 24.03
C ASP A 144 -6.68 -12.34 23.32
N ILE A 145 -6.03 -12.28 22.15
CA ILE A 145 -5.90 -11.09 21.32
C ILE A 145 -6.61 -11.31 20.01
N SER A 146 -7.41 -10.33 19.61
CA SER A 146 -8.07 -10.31 18.31
C SER A 146 -7.16 -9.63 17.28
N PHE A 147 -6.70 -10.40 16.30
CA PHE A 147 -6.04 -9.88 15.12
C PHE A 147 -7.03 -9.83 13.97
N LEU A 148 -7.07 -8.72 13.25
CA LEU A 148 -7.91 -8.54 12.07
C LEU A 148 -7.05 -8.13 10.89
N LEU A 149 -6.86 -9.04 9.93
CA LEU A 149 -6.21 -8.71 8.67
C LEU A 149 -7.19 -7.99 7.74
N PHE A 150 -6.86 -6.75 7.39
CA PHE A 150 -7.57 -5.95 6.40
C PHE A 150 -6.93 -6.12 5.04
N ASP A 151 -7.70 -6.63 4.09
CA ASP A 151 -7.24 -6.89 2.73
C ASP A 151 -7.41 -5.66 1.83
N ALA A 152 -6.43 -4.74 1.93
CA ALA A 152 -6.36 -3.58 1.06
C ALA A 152 -6.01 -3.96 -0.38
N HIS A 153 -5.30 -5.08 -0.60
CA HIS A 153 -4.96 -5.54 -1.95
C HIS A 153 -6.24 -5.86 -2.75
N THR A 154 -7.11 -6.70 -2.18
CA THR A 154 -8.39 -7.03 -2.83
C THR A 154 -9.27 -5.81 -3.00
N LEU A 155 -9.33 -4.91 -2.00
CA LEU A 155 -10.11 -3.68 -2.12
C LEU A 155 -9.64 -2.82 -3.30
N PHE A 156 -8.34 -2.64 -3.49
CA PHE A 156 -7.83 -1.86 -4.61
C PHE A 156 -8.03 -2.57 -5.94
N ASP A 157 -7.90 -3.89 -5.99
CA ASP A 157 -8.22 -4.67 -7.19
C ASP A 157 -9.72 -4.54 -7.54
N ASP A 158 -10.60 -4.58 -6.56
CA ASP A 158 -12.01 -4.32 -6.73
C ASP A 158 -12.28 -2.88 -7.22
N ILE A 159 -11.61 -1.87 -6.69
CA ILE A 159 -11.69 -0.49 -7.16
C ILE A 159 -11.30 -0.38 -8.65
N LEU A 160 -10.26 -1.09 -9.06
CA LEU A 160 -9.76 -1.08 -10.42
C LEU A 160 -10.63 -1.87 -11.41
N ASN A 161 -11.32 -2.89 -10.90
CA ASN A 161 -12.17 -3.80 -11.66
C ASN A 161 -13.64 -3.68 -11.24
N TYR A 162 -14.11 -2.48 -10.96
CA TYR A 162 -15.42 -2.23 -10.34
C TYR A 162 -16.62 -2.84 -11.06
N ASP A 163 -16.50 -3.23 -12.32
CA ASP A 163 -17.52 -3.98 -13.05
C ASP A 163 -17.67 -5.45 -12.64
N ARG A 164 -16.75 -5.96 -11.83
CA ARG A 164 -16.68 -7.39 -11.46
C ARG A 164 -16.86 -7.64 -9.96
N TYR A 165 -17.38 -6.67 -9.23
CA TYR A 165 -17.43 -6.67 -7.77
C TYR A 165 -18.00 -7.93 -7.14
N PRO A 166 -17.23 -8.73 -6.40
CA PRO A 166 -17.78 -9.69 -5.45
C PRO A 166 -17.79 -9.20 -3.99
N HIS A 167 -16.97 -8.22 -3.60
CA HIS A 167 -16.68 -7.98 -2.18
C HIS A 167 -17.09 -6.62 -1.63
N PHE A 168 -17.16 -5.59 -2.48
CA PHE A 168 -17.47 -4.22 -2.05
C PHE A 168 -18.25 -3.45 -3.12
N ASP A 169 -19.47 -2.99 -2.81
CA ASP A 169 -20.29 -2.26 -3.76
C ASP A 169 -19.95 -0.75 -3.77
N ILE A 170 -18.95 -0.40 -4.53
CA ILE A 170 -18.54 0.99 -4.77
C ILE A 170 -19.62 1.82 -5.46
N LYS A 171 -20.48 1.20 -6.28
CA LYS A 171 -21.52 1.92 -7.01
C LYS A 171 -22.48 2.66 -6.08
N GLN A 172 -22.57 2.24 -4.81
CA GLN A 172 -23.31 3.00 -3.80
C GLN A 172 -22.72 4.36 -3.46
N TYR A 173 -21.42 4.56 -3.74
CA TYR A 173 -20.68 5.69 -3.21
C TYR A 173 -20.19 6.66 -4.28
N SER A 174 -20.10 6.24 -5.54
CA SER A 174 -19.75 7.16 -6.65
C SER A 174 -19.91 6.54 -8.05
N ASP A 175 -20.12 7.38 -9.05
CA ASP A 175 -19.93 7.03 -10.47
C ASP A 175 -18.43 7.03 -10.76
N PHE A 176 -17.73 5.99 -10.32
CA PHE A 176 -16.29 5.91 -10.41
C PHE A 176 -15.85 5.45 -11.81
N ASP A 177 -15.11 6.29 -12.49
CA ASP A 177 -14.54 6.00 -13.80
C ASP A 177 -13.07 6.44 -13.83
N ILE A 178 -12.18 5.47 -13.89
CA ILE A 178 -10.73 5.68 -13.89
C ILE A 178 -10.15 5.75 -15.31
N THR A 179 -10.94 5.59 -16.35
CA THR A 179 -10.44 5.43 -17.73
C THR A 179 -9.58 6.59 -18.19
N GLU A 180 -9.91 7.82 -17.77
CA GLU A 180 -9.11 9.00 -18.10
C GLU A 180 -7.76 9.06 -17.38
N LEU A 181 -7.62 8.35 -16.27
CA LEU A 181 -6.43 8.35 -15.41
C LEU A 181 -5.58 7.09 -15.56
N ALA A 182 -6.15 6.06 -16.17
CA ALA A 182 -5.44 4.83 -16.44
C ALA A 182 -4.54 4.98 -17.69
N ARG A 183 -3.31 4.50 -17.58
CA ARG A 183 -2.35 4.46 -18.70
C ARG A 183 -1.94 3.03 -18.98
N PRO A 184 -2.28 2.47 -20.13
CA PRO A 184 -1.83 1.14 -20.51
C PRO A 184 -0.31 1.12 -20.71
N LEU A 185 0.32 0.05 -20.23
CA LEU A 185 1.69 -0.32 -20.56
C LEU A 185 1.66 -1.52 -21.54
N GLY A 186 2.34 -1.39 -22.66
CA GLY A 186 2.42 -2.40 -23.70
C GLY A 186 2.69 -1.78 -25.06
N SER A 187 2.85 -2.58 -26.12
CA SER A 187 2.94 -2.09 -27.48
C SER A 187 1.55 -1.68 -27.99
N GLU A 188 1.49 -0.74 -28.94
CA GLU A 188 0.22 -0.32 -29.56
C GLU A 188 -0.53 -1.48 -30.24
N ASP A 189 0.19 -2.52 -30.65
CA ASP A 189 -0.35 -3.70 -31.36
C ASP A 189 -0.80 -4.82 -30.40
N ASP A 190 -0.36 -4.80 -29.13
CA ASP A 190 -0.77 -5.74 -28.10
C ASP A 190 -1.84 -5.11 -27.21
N LYS A 191 -2.84 -5.91 -26.77
CA LYS A 191 -3.71 -5.49 -25.69
C LYS A 191 -2.85 -5.12 -24.49
N PRO A 192 -3.11 -3.98 -23.84
CA PRO A 192 -2.29 -3.56 -22.71
C PRO A 192 -2.23 -4.68 -21.66
N SER A 193 -1.03 -5.15 -21.39
CA SER A 193 -0.81 -6.25 -20.44
C SER A 193 -1.02 -5.80 -18.99
N LYS A 194 -0.91 -4.51 -18.73
CA LYS A 194 -1.08 -3.90 -17.42
C LYS A 194 -1.53 -2.44 -17.57
N VAL A 195 -2.49 -2.04 -16.74
CA VAL A 195 -2.96 -0.66 -16.63
C VAL A 195 -2.38 -0.08 -15.35
N ILE A 196 -1.70 1.05 -15.45
CA ILE A 196 -1.15 1.79 -14.31
C ILE A 196 -1.87 3.12 -14.22
N LEU A 197 -2.30 3.47 -13.03
CA LEU A 197 -3.08 4.66 -12.79
C LEU A 197 -2.19 5.91 -12.79
N ALA A 198 -2.71 7.01 -13.32
CA ALA A 198 -2.05 8.30 -13.22
C ALA A 198 -2.39 8.99 -11.91
N ARG A 199 -1.53 9.91 -11.46
CA ARG A 199 -1.81 10.77 -10.31
C ARG A 199 -2.74 11.92 -10.69
N CYS A 200 -3.53 12.39 -9.71
CA CYS A 200 -4.40 13.54 -9.83
C CYS A 200 -3.67 14.87 -9.59
N TYR A 201 -2.65 14.87 -8.75
CA TYR A 201 -1.90 16.05 -8.34
C TYR A 201 -0.42 15.94 -8.74
N ALA A 202 0.09 16.95 -9.45
CA ALA A 202 1.48 17.07 -9.87
C ALA A 202 2.18 18.23 -9.14
N GLY A 203 2.27 18.17 -7.83
CA GLY A 203 3.02 19.11 -6.98
C GLY A 203 4.02 18.38 -6.08
N GLY A 204 4.78 19.16 -5.29
CA GLY A 204 5.71 18.62 -4.30
C GLY A 204 4.97 17.88 -3.17
N TYR A 205 5.65 16.88 -2.59
CA TYR A 205 5.12 16.03 -1.52
C TYR A 205 4.65 16.80 -0.27
N LEU A 206 5.26 17.94 0.01
CA LEU A 206 4.93 18.79 1.16
C LEU A 206 3.99 19.96 0.82
N GLY A 207 3.28 19.90 -0.32
CA GLY A 207 2.34 20.96 -0.70
C GLY A 207 3.03 22.21 -1.23
N GLU A 208 4.23 22.08 -1.79
CA GLU A 208 4.85 23.15 -2.55
C GLU A 208 3.90 23.56 -3.67
N THR A 209 3.55 24.86 -3.67
CA THR A 209 2.40 25.43 -4.36
C THR A 209 2.54 25.57 -5.88
N ASP A 210 3.48 24.91 -6.49
CA ASP A 210 3.54 24.83 -7.95
C ASP A 210 2.66 23.66 -8.45
N ALA A 211 1.41 23.66 -7.99
CA ALA A 211 0.37 22.78 -8.48
C ALA A 211 0.05 23.16 -9.94
N SER A 212 0.98 22.87 -10.83
CA SER A 212 0.79 23.09 -12.26
C SER A 212 -0.32 22.19 -12.83
N PHE A 213 -0.74 21.17 -12.06
CA PHE A 213 -1.77 20.24 -12.50
C PHE A 213 -2.53 19.62 -11.32
N VAL A 214 -3.84 19.76 -11.34
CA VAL A 214 -4.82 18.96 -10.58
C VAL A 214 -5.82 18.40 -11.58
N CYS A 215 -6.14 17.11 -11.49
CA CYS A 215 -7.10 16.47 -12.38
C CYS A 215 -8.50 17.10 -12.21
N LYS A 216 -9.30 17.11 -13.29
CA LYS A 216 -10.61 17.76 -13.29
C LYS A 216 -11.65 17.06 -12.40
N ASN A 217 -11.55 15.74 -12.30
CA ASN A 217 -12.51 14.88 -11.61
C ASN A 217 -11.80 14.14 -10.49
N VAL A 218 -11.47 14.85 -9.40
CA VAL A 218 -10.76 14.28 -8.23
C VAL A 218 -11.52 13.11 -7.63
N GLU A 219 -12.85 13.16 -7.64
CA GLU A 219 -13.76 12.13 -7.16
C GLU A 219 -13.67 10.82 -7.95
N ARG A 220 -13.08 10.86 -9.15
CA ARG A 220 -12.86 9.70 -10.03
C ARG A 220 -11.41 9.22 -10.03
N ALA A 221 -10.55 9.89 -9.28
CA ALA A 221 -9.13 9.55 -9.21
C ALA A 221 -8.84 8.59 -8.07
N VAL A 222 -8.08 7.53 -8.35
CA VAL A 222 -7.61 6.61 -7.31
C VAL A 222 -6.48 7.24 -6.53
N PHE A 223 -5.47 7.79 -7.20
CA PHE A 223 -4.28 8.34 -6.60
C PHE A 223 -4.26 9.86 -6.63
N TRP A 224 -4.00 10.46 -5.47
CA TRP A 224 -3.75 11.88 -5.35
C TRP A 224 -2.37 12.24 -5.92
N ASP A 225 -1.34 11.59 -5.45
CA ASP A 225 0.04 11.74 -5.92
C ASP A 225 0.60 10.40 -6.45
N VAL A 226 1.92 10.25 -6.44
CA VAL A 226 2.57 9.05 -7.00
C VAL A 226 2.28 7.76 -6.24
N VAL A 227 1.82 7.85 -4.99
CA VAL A 227 1.58 6.67 -4.13
C VAL A 227 0.36 6.80 -3.23
N HIS A 228 -0.08 8.03 -2.87
CA HIS A 228 -1.14 8.22 -1.92
C HIS A 228 -2.51 8.23 -2.58
N PRO A 229 -3.48 7.47 -2.03
CA PRO A 229 -4.86 7.50 -2.50
C PRO A 229 -5.50 8.88 -2.32
N THR A 230 -6.54 9.16 -3.11
CA THR A 230 -7.38 10.35 -2.92
C THR A 230 -8.21 10.23 -1.64
N THR A 231 -8.78 11.36 -1.20
CA THR A 231 -9.72 11.38 -0.07
C THR A 231 -10.93 10.47 -0.31
N TYR A 232 -11.38 10.34 -1.55
CA TYR A 232 -12.49 9.45 -1.91
C TYR A 232 -12.14 8.00 -1.69
N VAL A 233 -10.97 7.57 -2.11
CA VAL A 233 -10.48 6.21 -1.85
C VAL A 233 -10.29 5.95 -0.35
N HIS A 234 -9.82 6.95 0.41
CA HIS A 234 -9.76 6.84 1.87
C HIS A 234 -11.14 6.65 2.51
N CYS A 235 -12.19 7.29 1.98
CA CYS A 235 -13.55 7.04 2.44
C CYS A 235 -13.97 5.58 2.20
N TRP A 236 -13.64 5.00 1.05
CA TRP A 236 -13.96 3.60 0.75
C TRP A 236 -13.17 2.63 1.62
N ILE A 237 -11.89 2.92 1.86
CA ILE A 237 -11.09 2.16 2.82
C ILE A 237 -11.75 2.19 4.21
N ALA A 238 -12.21 3.35 4.66
CA ALA A 238 -12.87 3.49 5.96
C ALA A 238 -14.18 2.67 6.03
N VAL A 239 -14.99 2.68 4.96
CA VAL A 239 -16.22 1.88 4.90
C VAL A 239 -15.91 0.39 4.90
N ALA A 240 -14.93 -0.06 4.11
CA ALA A 240 -14.52 -1.45 4.06
C ALA A 240 -13.96 -1.94 5.41
N LEU A 241 -13.17 -1.12 6.09
CA LEU A 241 -12.69 -1.38 7.45
C LEU A 241 -13.86 -1.51 8.43
N GLN A 242 -14.82 -0.57 8.40
CA GLN A 242 -15.99 -0.62 9.27
C GLN A 242 -16.83 -1.88 9.05
N GLN A 243 -17.04 -2.28 7.80
CA GLN A 243 -17.73 -3.51 7.47
C GLN A 243 -17.00 -4.74 8.03
N ARG A 244 -15.68 -4.76 7.88
CA ARG A 244 -14.83 -5.86 8.36
C ARG A 244 -14.82 -5.97 9.88
N MET A 245 -14.85 -4.84 10.60
CA MET A 245 -14.89 -4.80 12.06
C MET A 245 -16.26 -5.24 12.64
N ASN A 246 -17.33 -5.16 11.85
CA ASN A 246 -18.68 -5.53 12.28
C ASN A 246 -19.08 -6.96 11.88
N ALA A 247 -18.26 -7.66 11.11
CA ALA A 247 -18.48 -9.02 10.63
C ALA A 247 -17.96 -10.06 11.64
#